data_319503f63630c3a83f6c15282d5869e8
#
_entry.id   319503f63630c3a83f6c15282d5869e8
#
_cell.length_a   1.000
_cell.length_b   1.000
_cell.length_c   1.000
_cell.angle_alpha   90.00
_cell.angle_beta   90.00
_cell.angle_gamma   90.00
#
_symmetry.space_group_name_H-M   'P 1'
#
loop_
_entity.id
_entity.type
_entity.pdbx_description
1 polymer ?
#
loop_
_entity_poly.entity_id
_entity_poly.type
_entity_poly.pdbx_seq_one_letter_code
_entity_poly.pdbx_strand_id
1 'polypeptide(L)'
;KIFGNKKKIKGENVLGYIEGTDLKKELIIITAHYDHLGKRGDVIYYGADDDGSGTVGVLEIAEAFVKAKAAGNGPRRNVMFMTVSGEEKGLWGSEYFSEHPTVPMDKVTADLNIDMIGRTDTERTTGDTLNYVYVVGDDKLSTDLKPISEAMNNKYTKMTLDYKFNDPNDQNRIYYRSDHFNFAR
;
A
#
# COMPACT_ATOMS: atom_id res chain seq x y z
N LYS A 1 22.70 32.27 -7.41
CA LYS A 1 22.61 30.81 -7.72
C LYS A 1 22.97 30.07 -6.42
N ILE A 2 21.98 29.39 -5.83
CA ILE A 2 22.22 28.54 -4.65
C ILE A 2 22.64 27.19 -5.22
N PHE A 3 23.93 26.85 -5.06
CA PHE A 3 24.43 25.51 -5.37
C PHE A 3 24.20 24.63 -4.14
N GLY A 4 23.07 23.96 -4.07
CA GLY A 4 22.86 22.92 -3.08
C GLY A 4 23.73 21.71 -3.42
N ASN A 5 24.44 21.15 -2.45
CA ASN A 5 25.11 19.87 -2.59
C ASN A 5 24.06 18.78 -2.87
N LYS A 6 23.97 18.32 -4.11
CA LYS A 6 23.12 17.17 -4.48
C LYS A 6 23.77 15.90 -3.94
N LYS A 7 23.24 15.37 -2.85
CA LYS A 7 23.61 14.04 -2.36
C LYS A 7 22.83 13.00 -3.18
N LYS A 8 23.53 12.11 -3.87
CA LYS A 8 22.89 10.94 -4.50
C LYS A 8 22.57 9.94 -3.39
N ILE A 9 21.31 9.52 -3.33
CA ILE A 9 20.84 8.43 -2.48
C ILE A 9 20.43 7.29 -3.42
N LYS A 10 20.87 6.07 -3.12
CA LYS A 10 20.43 4.85 -3.80
C LYS A 10 19.35 4.21 -2.94
N GLY A 11 18.21 3.94 -3.52
CA GLY A 11 17.14 3.13 -2.96
C GLY A 11 16.87 1.93 -3.86
N GLU A 12 16.21 0.92 -3.34
CA GLU A 12 15.82 -0.30 -4.06
C GLU A 12 14.39 -0.63 -3.67
N ASN A 13 13.56 -1.00 -4.64
CA ASN A 13 12.28 -1.64 -4.36
C ASN A 13 12.50 -3.16 -4.29
N VAL A 14 11.84 -3.82 -3.36
CA VAL A 14 11.93 -5.27 -3.21
C VAL A 14 10.62 -5.90 -3.69
N LEU A 15 10.73 -6.84 -4.63
CA LEU A 15 9.57 -7.46 -5.27
C LEU A 15 9.54 -8.96 -5.02
N GLY A 16 8.39 -9.46 -4.56
CA GLY A 16 8.05 -10.88 -4.51
C GLY A 16 6.91 -11.16 -5.48
N TYR A 17 6.90 -12.32 -6.13
CA TYR A 17 5.90 -12.64 -7.15
C TYR A 17 5.36 -14.06 -6.98
N ILE A 18 4.04 -14.19 -7.02
CA ILE A 18 3.36 -15.48 -7.04
C ILE A 18 2.54 -15.59 -8.32
N GLU A 19 2.87 -16.59 -9.14
CA GLU A 19 2.09 -16.88 -10.33
C GLU A 19 0.73 -17.46 -9.97
N GLY A 20 -0.30 -16.92 -10.58
CA GLY A 20 -1.68 -17.37 -10.47
C GLY A 20 -1.97 -18.69 -11.20
N THR A 21 -3.18 -19.21 -11.04
CA THR A 21 -3.59 -20.49 -11.62
C THR A 21 -4.21 -20.35 -13.02
N ASP A 22 -5.28 -19.58 -13.16
CA ASP A 22 -6.07 -19.48 -14.40
C ASP A 22 -6.21 -18.06 -14.96
N LEU A 23 -6.14 -17.02 -14.14
CA LEU A 23 -6.20 -15.62 -14.55
C LEU A 23 -4.79 -14.99 -14.65
N LYS A 24 -3.84 -15.69 -15.25
CA LYS A 24 -2.43 -15.30 -15.34
C LYS A 24 -2.16 -14.03 -16.17
N LYS A 25 -3.16 -13.49 -16.84
CA LYS A 25 -3.05 -12.22 -17.58
C LYS A 25 -3.36 -11.01 -16.69
N GLU A 26 -3.80 -11.23 -15.48
CA GLU A 26 -4.17 -10.21 -14.52
C GLU A 26 -3.20 -10.23 -13.34
N LEU A 27 -2.90 -9.06 -12.79
CA LEU A 27 -1.96 -8.87 -11.70
C LEU A 27 -2.59 -7.98 -10.62
N ILE A 28 -2.48 -8.41 -9.38
CA ILE A 28 -2.73 -7.57 -8.21
C ILE A 28 -1.38 -7.23 -7.59
N ILE A 29 -1.16 -5.97 -7.26
CA ILE A 29 0.01 -5.51 -6.51
C ILE A 29 -0.42 -5.23 -5.07
N ILE A 30 0.42 -5.58 -4.11
CA ILE A 30 0.25 -5.25 -2.70
C ILE A 30 1.50 -4.50 -2.29
N THR A 31 1.35 -3.25 -1.86
CA THR A 31 2.47 -2.34 -1.60
C THR A 31 2.50 -1.85 -0.16
N ALA A 32 3.70 -1.50 0.29
CA ALA A 32 3.98 -0.70 1.49
C ALA A 32 5.36 -0.06 1.33
N HIS A 33 5.64 1.05 2.02
CA HIS A 33 6.99 1.57 2.02
C HIS A 33 7.80 1.09 3.23
N TYR A 34 9.12 0.94 3.05
CA TYR A 34 9.99 0.44 4.12
C TYR A 34 11.00 1.48 4.64
N ASP A 35 11.01 2.66 4.03
CA ASP A 35 11.80 3.78 4.53
C ASP A 35 11.02 4.60 5.56
N HIS A 36 11.75 5.38 6.35
CA HIS A 36 11.20 6.40 7.24
C HIS A 36 12.17 7.57 7.35
N LEU A 37 11.82 8.57 8.16
CA LEU A 37 12.59 9.81 8.30
C LEU A 37 14.02 9.62 8.84
N GLY A 38 14.28 8.54 9.57
CA GLY A 38 15.59 8.20 10.11
C GLY A 38 16.00 9.12 11.25
N LYS A 39 17.20 9.70 11.20
CA LYS A 39 17.73 10.56 12.27
C LYS A 39 17.84 12.02 11.81
N ARG A 40 17.35 12.95 12.63
CA ARG A 40 17.50 14.39 12.45
C ARG A 40 18.07 15.02 13.72
N GLY A 41 19.31 15.45 13.71
CA GLY A 41 20.02 15.86 14.93
C GLY A 41 20.09 14.69 15.91
N ASP A 42 19.61 14.88 17.15
CA ASP A 42 19.56 13.81 18.17
C ASP A 42 18.25 13.04 18.21
N VAL A 43 17.27 13.44 17.40
CA VAL A 43 15.95 12.77 17.32
C VAL A 43 16.01 11.62 16.34
N ILE A 44 15.58 10.44 16.79
CA ILE A 44 15.43 9.24 15.96
C ILE A 44 13.93 9.01 15.69
N TYR A 45 13.59 8.87 14.42
CA TYR A 45 12.25 8.52 13.94
C TYR A 45 12.29 7.05 13.54
N TYR A 46 11.64 6.21 14.34
CA TYR A 46 11.79 4.76 14.25
C TYR A 46 10.95 4.11 13.14
N GLY A 47 9.86 4.76 12.70
CA GLY A 47 9.02 4.24 11.62
C GLY A 47 8.28 2.94 11.93
N ALA A 48 7.93 2.70 13.20
CA ALA A 48 7.30 1.43 13.59
C ALA A 48 5.88 1.28 13.04
N ASP A 49 5.14 2.39 12.92
CA ASP A 49 3.81 2.43 12.33
C ASP A 49 3.88 2.96 10.90
N ASP A 50 4.57 4.04 10.68
CA ASP A 50 4.83 4.69 9.40
C ASP A 50 6.25 4.30 8.89
N ASP A 51 6.47 3.29 8.02
CA ASP A 51 5.46 2.30 7.64
C ASP A 51 5.98 0.87 7.89
N GLY A 52 6.60 0.67 9.07
CA GLY A 52 6.98 -0.67 9.52
C GLY A 52 5.77 -1.60 9.63
N SER A 53 4.61 -1.06 10.00
CA SER A 53 3.37 -1.85 10.12
C SER A 53 2.86 -2.33 8.77
N GLY A 54 2.85 -1.48 7.74
CA GLY A 54 2.48 -1.88 6.38
C GLY A 54 3.48 -2.84 5.76
N THR A 55 4.79 -2.57 5.92
CA THR A 55 5.85 -3.48 5.45
C THR A 55 5.68 -4.89 6.03
N VAL A 56 5.46 -5.02 7.34
CA VAL A 56 5.20 -6.33 7.98
C VAL A 56 3.90 -6.93 7.45
N GLY A 57 2.86 -6.13 7.27
CA GLY A 57 1.60 -6.56 6.66
C GLY A 57 1.80 -7.20 5.29
N VAL A 58 2.58 -6.58 4.41
CA VAL A 58 2.92 -7.14 3.08
C VAL A 58 3.64 -8.49 3.22
N LEU A 59 4.59 -8.62 4.15
CA LEU A 59 5.34 -9.87 4.37
C LEU A 59 4.44 -10.99 4.90
N GLU A 60 3.56 -10.70 5.86
CA GLU A 60 2.60 -11.67 6.41
C GLU A 60 1.60 -12.15 5.35
N ILE A 61 1.10 -11.23 4.52
CA ILE A 61 0.21 -11.57 3.41
C ILE A 61 0.96 -12.44 2.38
N ALA A 62 2.20 -12.10 2.06
CA ALA A 62 3.03 -12.90 1.14
C ALA A 62 3.24 -14.33 1.67
N GLU A 63 3.55 -14.47 2.95
CA GLU A 63 3.70 -15.80 3.59
C GLU A 63 2.40 -16.59 3.52
N ALA A 64 1.25 -15.95 3.80
CA ALA A 64 -0.07 -16.58 3.72
C ALA A 64 -0.37 -17.11 2.31
N PHE A 65 -0.07 -16.31 1.27
CA PHE A 65 -0.24 -16.72 -0.13
C PHE A 65 0.68 -17.87 -0.52
N VAL A 66 1.94 -17.86 -0.06
CA VAL A 66 2.89 -18.99 -0.29
C VAL A 66 2.37 -20.27 0.34
N LYS A 67 1.92 -20.21 1.60
CA LYS A 67 1.35 -21.37 2.30
C LYS A 67 0.08 -21.88 1.62
N ALA A 68 -0.81 -20.99 1.22
CA ALA A 68 -2.04 -21.33 0.51
C ALA A 68 -1.72 -22.03 -0.84
N LYS A 69 -0.77 -21.49 -1.59
CA LYS A 69 -0.34 -22.09 -2.87
C LYS A 69 0.28 -23.48 -2.67
N ALA A 70 1.11 -23.66 -1.66
CA ALA A 70 1.70 -24.95 -1.32
C ALA A 70 0.63 -26.00 -0.93
N ALA A 71 -0.47 -25.56 -0.33
CA ALA A 71 -1.63 -26.39 -0.01
C ALA A 71 -2.62 -26.62 -1.19
N GLY A 72 -2.29 -26.17 -2.41
CA GLY A 72 -3.13 -26.32 -3.59
C GLY A 72 -4.24 -25.24 -3.73
N ASN A 73 -4.25 -24.22 -2.87
CA ASN A 73 -5.22 -23.13 -2.84
C ASN A 73 -4.58 -21.79 -3.28
N GLY A 74 -3.75 -21.82 -4.32
CA GLY A 74 -3.09 -20.64 -4.84
C GLY A 74 -4.08 -19.61 -5.44
N PRO A 75 -3.65 -18.36 -5.62
CA PRO A 75 -4.49 -17.32 -6.18
C PRO A 75 -4.82 -17.60 -7.65
N ARG A 76 -5.95 -17.13 -8.11
CA ARG A 76 -6.32 -17.22 -9.52
C ARG A 76 -5.50 -16.24 -10.38
N ARG A 77 -5.32 -15.00 -9.90
CA ARG A 77 -4.51 -13.95 -10.52
C ARG A 77 -3.06 -14.03 -10.04
N ASN A 78 -2.17 -13.47 -10.81
CA ASN A 78 -0.83 -13.20 -10.31
C ASN A 78 -0.91 -12.20 -9.15
N VAL A 79 -0.02 -12.34 -8.18
CA VAL A 79 0.11 -11.38 -7.07
C VAL A 79 1.57 -10.97 -6.95
N MET A 80 1.81 -9.68 -6.89
CA MET A 80 3.11 -9.08 -6.60
C MET A 80 3.05 -8.42 -5.23
N PHE A 81 4.02 -8.73 -4.40
CA PHE A 81 4.26 -8.06 -3.12
C PHE A 81 5.45 -7.14 -3.32
N MET A 82 5.29 -5.88 -3.01
CA MET A 82 6.34 -4.91 -3.24
C MET A 82 6.52 -4.00 -2.05
N THR A 83 7.74 -3.95 -1.49
CA THR A 83 8.09 -2.90 -0.56
C THR A 83 8.92 -1.84 -1.28
N VAL A 84 8.49 -0.59 -1.19
CA VAL A 84 9.06 0.54 -1.92
C VAL A 84 9.90 1.42 -1.02
N SER A 85 10.82 2.16 -1.62
CA SER A 85 11.78 3.03 -0.94
C SER A 85 11.56 4.48 -1.34
N GLY A 86 11.76 5.41 -0.40
CA GLY A 86 11.74 6.84 -0.67
C GLY A 86 10.35 7.45 -0.73
N GLU A 87 9.37 6.84 -0.08
CA GLU A 87 8.03 7.40 0.12
C GLU A 87 8.13 8.78 0.79
N GLU A 88 8.86 8.85 1.89
CA GLU A 88 9.11 10.03 2.73
C GLU A 88 9.89 11.16 2.01
N LYS A 89 10.33 10.90 0.80
CA LYS A 89 11.03 11.87 -0.08
C LYS A 89 10.17 12.31 -1.26
N GLY A 90 8.92 11.86 -1.32
CA GLY A 90 7.96 12.17 -2.35
C GLY A 90 7.65 11.00 -3.26
N LEU A 91 7.39 9.83 -2.70
CA LEU A 91 6.88 8.62 -3.38
C LEU A 91 7.85 8.09 -4.47
N TRP A 92 9.16 8.19 -4.25
CA TRP A 92 10.15 7.94 -5.31
C TRP A 92 10.17 6.49 -5.81
N GLY A 93 9.99 5.51 -4.90
CA GLY A 93 10.03 4.10 -5.25
C GLY A 93 8.87 3.67 -6.11
N SER A 94 7.66 4.04 -5.75
CA SER A 94 6.46 3.77 -6.53
C SER A 94 6.43 4.57 -7.83
N GLU A 95 6.90 5.84 -7.84
CA GLU A 95 7.06 6.64 -9.05
C GLU A 95 8.01 5.95 -10.02
N TYR A 96 9.19 5.54 -9.56
CA TYR A 96 10.17 4.85 -10.39
C TYR A 96 9.58 3.55 -10.96
N PHE A 97 8.87 2.76 -10.15
CA PHE A 97 8.26 1.52 -10.63
C PHE A 97 7.16 1.79 -11.67
N SER A 98 6.32 2.81 -11.47
CA SER A 98 5.26 3.15 -12.45
C SER A 98 5.83 3.61 -13.79
N GLU A 99 6.99 4.28 -13.78
CA GLU A 99 7.68 4.75 -15.01
C GLU A 99 8.59 3.69 -15.66
N HIS A 100 9.10 2.75 -14.84
CA HIS A 100 10.04 1.69 -15.28
C HIS A 100 9.59 0.32 -14.75
N PRO A 101 8.36 -0.11 -15.10
CA PRO A 101 7.78 -1.31 -14.52
C PRO A 101 8.49 -2.58 -15.00
N THR A 102 8.62 -3.54 -14.11
CA THR A 102 9.15 -4.88 -14.42
C THR A 102 8.08 -5.83 -14.98
N VAL A 103 6.83 -5.38 -15.00
CA VAL A 103 5.66 -6.10 -15.51
C VAL A 103 4.82 -5.16 -16.39
N PRO A 104 4.04 -5.68 -17.34
CA PRO A 104 3.14 -4.84 -18.14
C PRO A 104 2.07 -4.18 -17.24
N MET A 105 2.04 -2.85 -17.19
CA MET A 105 1.09 -2.10 -16.35
C MET A 105 -0.37 -2.29 -16.78
N ASP A 106 -0.63 -2.58 -18.04
CA ASP A 106 -1.96 -2.92 -18.56
C ASP A 106 -2.53 -4.24 -18.00
N LYS A 107 -1.71 -5.01 -17.29
CA LYS A 107 -2.12 -6.23 -16.57
C LYS A 107 -2.43 -5.99 -15.10
N VAL A 108 -2.07 -4.84 -14.56
CA VAL A 108 -2.35 -4.50 -13.17
C VAL A 108 -3.83 -4.15 -13.02
N THR A 109 -4.55 -4.97 -12.27
CA THR A 109 -5.99 -4.79 -12.04
C THR A 109 -6.30 -4.00 -10.78
N ALA A 110 -5.41 -4.04 -9.80
CA ALA A 110 -5.49 -3.24 -8.58
C ALA A 110 -4.11 -3.13 -7.92
N ASP A 111 -3.86 -2.02 -7.26
CA ASP A 111 -2.85 -1.86 -6.23
C ASP A 111 -3.53 -1.72 -4.87
N LEU A 112 -3.08 -2.51 -3.90
CA LEU A 112 -3.56 -2.51 -2.52
C LEU A 112 -2.41 -2.02 -1.63
N ASN A 113 -2.34 -0.72 -1.45
CA ASN A 113 -1.32 -0.09 -0.62
C ASN A 113 -1.68 -0.15 0.86
N ILE A 114 -0.71 -0.46 1.70
CA ILE A 114 -0.85 -0.56 3.15
C ILE A 114 0.09 0.46 3.77
N ASP A 115 -0.47 1.36 4.57
CA ASP A 115 0.28 2.44 5.19
C ASP A 115 -0.34 2.77 6.56
N MET A 116 0.47 2.75 7.62
CA MET A 116 0.09 3.08 9.00
C MET A 116 -1.09 2.27 9.56
N ILE A 117 -1.00 0.95 9.51
CA ILE A 117 -2.05 0.06 10.06
C ILE A 117 -1.77 -0.43 11.50
N GLY A 118 -0.66 -0.02 12.11
CA GLY A 118 -0.20 -0.49 13.42
C GLY A 118 -0.78 0.26 14.61
N ARG A 119 -1.55 1.33 14.40
CA ARG A 119 -2.13 2.17 15.47
C ARG A 119 -3.56 2.59 15.17
N THR A 120 -4.28 2.91 16.24
CA THR A 120 -5.55 3.63 16.14
C THR A 120 -5.31 5.13 16.05
N ASP A 121 -6.18 5.83 15.29
CA ASP A 121 -6.18 7.28 15.21
C ASP A 121 -6.65 7.90 16.52
N THR A 122 -5.79 8.67 17.18
CA THR A 122 -6.09 9.32 18.45
C THR A 122 -7.14 10.43 18.34
N GLU A 123 -7.39 10.93 17.13
CA GLU A 123 -8.42 11.95 16.86
C GLU A 123 -9.80 11.31 16.60
N ARG A 124 -9.85 9.99 16.44
CA ARG A 124 -11.10 9.27 16.24
C ARG A 124 -11.86 9.11 17.56
N THR A 125 -12.86 9.95 17.78
CA THR A 125 -13.66 9.99 19.01
C THR A 125 -15.08 9.43 18.85
N THR A 126 -15.47 9.03 17.62
CA THR A 126 -16.83 8.55 17.31
C THR A 126 -16.79 7.23 16.54
N GLY A 127 -17.85 6.46 16.64
CA GLY A 127 -17.94 5.14 16.04
C GLY A 127 -17.04 4.11 16.72
N ASP A 128 -16.70 3.03 16.01
CA ASP A 128 -15.73 2.07 16.52
C ASP A 128 -14.33 2.67 16.47
N THR A 129 -13.69 2.80 17.61
CA THR A 129 -12.36 3.41 17.75
C THR A 129 -11.22 2.40 17.80
N LEU A 130 -11.53 1.11 17.73
CA LEU A 130 -10.56 0.02 17.82
C LEU A 130 -10.59 -0.90 16.58
N ASN A 131 -11.78 -1.28 16.13
CA ASN A 131 -11.96 -2.22 15.03
C ASN A 131 -12.39 -1.51 13.75
N TYR A 132 -11.51 -0.72 13.18
CA TYR A 132 -11.76 0.03 11.95
C TYR A 132 -10.51 0.10 11.07
N VAL A 133 -10.70 0.49 9.83
CA VAL A 133 -9.63 0.85 8.89
C VAL A 133 -10.11 1.99 7.99
N TYR A 134 -9.22 2.93 7.69
CA TYR A 134 -9.46 3.92 6.65
C TYR A 134 -9.23 3.30 5.29
N VAL A 135 -10.22 3.41 4.40
CA VAL A 135 -10.13 2.96 3.01
C VAL A 135 -10.07 4.20 2.12
N VAL A 136 -9.00 4.30 1.34
CA VAL A 136 -8.70 5.50 0.56
C VAL A 136 -8.55 5.15 -0.92
N GLY A 137 -9.36 5.77 -1.77
CA GLY A 137 -9.22 5.68 -3.22
C GLY A 137 -9.89 4.48 -3.90
N ASP A 138 -10.62 3.65 -3.16
CA ASP A 138 -11.31 2.48 -3.72
C ASP A 138 -12.48 2.82 -4.66
N ASP A 139 -12.90 4.09 -4.66
CA ASP A 139 -13.98 4.64 -5.49
C ASP A 139 -13.50 5.58 -6.63
N LYS A 140 -12.17 5.77 -6.78
CA LYS A 140 -11.63 6.79 -7.70
C LYS A 140 -11.51 6.31 -9.14
N LEU A 141 -11.08 5.08 -9.36
CA LEU A 141 -10.78 4.54 -10.69
C LEU A 141 -11.72 3.42 -11.13
N SER A 142 -12.39 2.77 -10.19
CA SER A 142 -13.26 1.62 -10.45
C SER A 142 -14.54 1.71 -9.65
N THR A 143 -15.64 1.30 -10.25
CA THR A 143 -16.92 1.11 -9.56
C THR A 143 -17.01 -0.23 -8.84
N ASP A 144 -16.09 -1.15 -9.09
CA ASP A 144 -16.15 -2.53 -8.62
C ASP A 144 -15.34 -2.77 -7.35
N LEU A 145 -14.24 -2.01 -7.14
CA LEU A 145 -13.32 -2.26 -6.03
C LEU A 145 -13.99 -2.07 -4.67
N LYS A 146 -14.71 -0.99 -4.48
CA LYS A 146 -15.43 -0.70 -3.23
C LYS A 146 -16.44 -1.79 -2.86
N PRO A 147 -17.41 -2.20 -3.70
CA PRO A 147 -18.35 -3.25 -3.35
C PRO A 147 -17.67 -4.61 -3.12
N ILE A 148 -16.54 -4.92 -3.79
CA ILE A 148 -15.76 -6.12 -3.54
C ILE A 148 -15.13 -6.05 -2.14
N SER A 149 -14.51 -4.93 -1.79
CA SER A 149 -13.89 -4.71 -0.47
C SER A 149 -14.91 -4.84 0.65
N GLU A 150 -16.08 -4.20 0.50
CA GLU A 150 -17.18 -4.30 1.47
C GLU A 150 -17.70 -5.74 1.62
N ALA A 151 -17.89 -6.45 0.52
CA ALA A 151 -18.35 -7.83 0.55
C ALA A 151 -17.33 -8.75 1.25
N MET A 152 -16.05 -8.58 0.98
CA MET A 152 -15.00 -9.37 1.63
C MET A 152 -14.85 -9.02 3.11
N ASN A 153 -14.89 -7.74 3.46
CA ASN A 153 -14.91 -7.31 4.84
C ASN A 153 -16.10 -7.89 5.62
N ASN A 154 -17.30 -7.80 5.08
CA ASN A 154 -18.52 -8.34 5.71
C ASN A 154 -18.46 -9.85 5.91
N LYS A 155 -17.80 -10.56 5.01
CA LYS A 155 -17.67 -12.02 5.07
C LYS A 155 -16.61 -12.48 6.07
N TYR A 156 -15.48 -11.81 6.15
CA TYR A 156 -14.29 -12.32 6.83
C TYR A 156 -13.85 -11.51 8.05
N THR A 157 -13.67 -10.19 7.92
CA THR A 157 -13.02 -9.37 8.95
C THR A 157 -14.00 -8.58 9.81
N LYS A 158 -15.10 -8.10 9.20
CA LYS A 158 -16.18 -7.34 9.89
C LYS A 158 -15.67 -6.09 10.61
N MET A 159 -14.67 -5.44 10.05
CA MET A 159 -14.17 -4.15 10.52
C MET A 159 -15.11 -3.02 10.08
N THR A 160 -15.07 -1.90 10.76
CA THR A 160 -15.64 -0.65 10.26
C THR A 160 -14.75 -0.10 9.14
N LEU A 161 -15.24 -0.08 7.89
CA LEU A 161 -14.56 0.59 6.78
C LEU A 161 -14.93 2.07 6.83
N ASP A 162 -13.96 2.93 7.04
CA ASP A 162 -14.17 4.37 7.12
C ASP A 162 -13.59 5.07 5.88
N TYR A 163 -14.43 5.80 5.17
CA TYR A 163 -14.13 6.44 3.89
C TYR A 163 -13.93 7.95 4.02
N LYS A 164 -13.68 8.47 5.24
CA LYS A 164 -13.61 9.93 5.47
C LYS A 164 -12.61 10.63 4.55
N PHE A 165 -11.53 9.95 4.14
CA PHE A 165 -10.49 10.51 3.28
C PHE A 165 -10.79 10.36 1.78
N ASN A 166 -11.93 9.79 1.40
CA ASN A 166 -12.43 9.81 0.01
C ASN A 166 -13.18 11.10 -0.32
N ASP A 167 -13.45 11.96 0.67
CA ASP A 167 -14.06 13.28 0.46
C ASP A 167 -13.17 14.10 -0.50
N PRO A 168 -13.71 14.60 -1.62
CA PRO A 168 -12.98 15.48 -2.54
C PRO A 168 -12.43 16.76 -1.88
N ASN A 169 -13.03 17.16 -0.74
CA ASN A 169 -12.62 18.33 0.03
C ASN A 169 -11.70 17.98 1.21
N ASP A 170 -11.17 16.76 1.29
CA ASP A 170 -10.24 16.38 2.36
C ASP A 170 -9.06 17.36 2.43
N GLN A 171 -9.01 18.13 3.53
CA GLN A 171 -7.98 19.14 3.75
C GLN A 171 -6.58 18.53 3.92
N ASN A 172 -6.52 17.27 4.36
CA ASN A 172 -5.27 16.54 4.53
C ASN A 172 -4.76 15.96 3.21
N ARG A 173 -5.61 15.87 2.18
CA ARG A 173 -5.30 15.33 0.85
C ARG A 173 -4.68 13.94 0.91
N ILE A 174 -5.17 13.07 1.79
CA ILE A 174 -4.60 11.74 2.08
C ILE A 174 -4.49 10.89 0.81
N TYR A 175 -5.45 10.96 -0.10
CA TYR A 175 -5.39 10.24 -1.38
C TYR A 175 -4.09 10.45 -2.18
N TYR A 176 -3.41 11.59 -1.99
CA TYR A 176 -2.22 11.97 -2.74
C TYR A 176 -0.91 11.73 -1.97
N ARG A 177 -0.97 11.10 -0.79
CA ARG A 177 0.14 11.11 0.15
C ARG A 177 0.80 9.77 0.38
N SER A 178 0.38 8.71 -0.30
CA SER A 178 1.03 7.42 -0.23
C SER A 178 1.19 6.78 -1.61
N ASP A 179 1.87 5.67 -1.69
CA ASP A 179 2.42 5.05 -2.91
C ASP A 179 1.36 4.64 -3.93
N HIS A 180 0.12 4.33 -3.50
CA HIS A 180 -1.01 4.03 -4.40
C HIS A 180 -1.25 5.13 -5.43
N PHE A 181 -0.93 6.38 -5.10
CA PHE A 181 -1.18 7.50 -6.01
C PHE A 181 -0.40 7.38 -7.31
N ASN A 182 0.82 6.84 -7.29
CA ASN A 182 1.63 6.65 -8.48
C ASN A 182 1.10 5.55 -9.41
N PHE A 183 0.26 4.64 -8.92
CA PHE A 183 -0.46 3.67 -9.74
C PHE A 183 -1.78 4.21 -10.29
N ALA A 184 -2.29 5.29 -9.70
CA ALA A 184 -3.59 5.88 -10.04
C ALA A 184 -3.51 7.04 -11.05
N ARG A 185 -2.31 7.57 -11.32
CA ARG A 185 -2.10 8.73 -12.21
C ARG A 185 -1.75 8.36 -13.66
#